data_72ae0f15d200c823a011049329c74c2a
#
_entry.id   72ae0f15d200c823a011049329c74c2a
#
_cell.length_a   1.000
_cell.length_b   1.000
_cell.length_c   1.000
_cell.angle_alpha   90.00
_cell.angle_beta   90.00
_cell.angle_gamma   90.00
#
_symmetry.space_group_name_H-M   'P 1'
#
loop_
_entity.id
_entity.type
_entity.pdbx_description
1 polymer ?
#
loop_
_entity_poly.entity_id
_entity_poly.type
_entity_poly.pdbx_seq_one_letter_code
_entity_poly.pdbx_strand_id
1 'polypeptide(L)'
;SDIAICGIIVTDGQIEKPMEWYSSDIELEKNAAINELLLNRRLTSHAWNKLYRRDIISKIPFPEGKLYEDIRMMHKVFEHCKKVAISKEQCYFYYQHSNTITTTIKVENKIALIKALESRLKDIKELYPKIENELISQIGVSYSLMLVQNRFNKNDIAKNKEVLKEYKRKYLTSDVQKIINKTQPKQNYYYFILARILGIRSNYIYRLLRGKNEK
;
A
#
# COMPACT_ATOMS: atom_id res chain seq x y z
N SER A 1 -22.75 -1.40 13.52
CA SER A 1 -21.83 -1.43 12.38
C SER A 1 -21.28 -2.84 12.13
N ASP A 2 -20.88 -3.12 10.92
CA ASP A 2 -20.41 -4.44 10.50
C ASP A 2 -18.89 -4.61 10.75
N ILE A 3 -18.16 -3.50 10.71
CA ILE A 3 -16.76 -3.39 11.09
C ILE A 3 -16.61 -2.21 12.03
N ALA A 4 -15.79 -2.37 13.08
CA ALA A 4 -15.33 -1.27 13.91
C ALA A 4 -13.80 -1.14 13.77
N ILE A 5 -13.30 0.08 13.63
CA ILE A 5 -11.89 0.38 13.37
C ILE A 5 -11.38 1.39 14.39
N CYS A 6 -10.20 1.16 14.94
CA CYS A 6 -9.51 2.13 15.80
C CYS A 6 -8.21 2.64 15.18
N GLY A 7 -7.70 3.75 15.68
CA GLY A 7 -6.40 4.28 15.30
C GLY A 7 -5.24 3.44 15.85
N ILE A 8 -4.04 3.77 15.37
CA ILE A 8 -2.82 3.00 15.57
C ILE A 8 -1.77 3.88 16.23
N ILE A 9 -1.12 3.36 17.26
CA ILE A 9 0.09 3.92 17.87
C ILE A 9 1.25 3.01 17.46
N VAL A 10 2.21 3.57 16.74
CA VAL A 10 3.45 2.85 16.39
C VAL A 10 4.44 3.01 17.54
N THR A 11 5.01 1.91 18.02
CA THR A 11 5.97 1.94 19.12
C THR A 11 7.12 0.94 18.93
N ASP A 12 8.28 1.28 19.47
CA ASP A 12 9.43 0.37 19.62
C ASP A 12 9.57 -0.15 21.07
N GLY A 13 8.59 0.21 21.93
CA GLY A 13 8.58 -0.08 23.36
C GLY A 13 9.12 1.07 24.23
N GLN A 14 9.74 2.09 23.65
CA GLN A 14 10.24 3.28 24.35
C GLN A 14 9.55 4.56 23.87
N ILE A 15 9.34 4.68 22.57
CA ILE A 15 8.75 5.83 21.91
C ILE A 15 7.41 5.42 21.30
N GLU A 16 6.37 6.20 21.57
CA GLU A 16 5.05 6.03 20.98
C GLU A 16 4.79 7.15 19.97
N LYS A 17 4.40 6.78 18.75
CA LYS A 17 4.07 7.71 17.67
C LYS A 17 2.66 7.40 17.17
N PRO A 18 1.66 8.20 17.55
CA PRO A 18 0.33 8.05 16.99
C PRO A 18 0.35 8.33 15.48
N MET A 19 -0.34 7.50 14.71
CA MET A 19 -0.54 7.75 13.27
C MET A 19 -1.61 8.84 13.09
N GLU A 20 -1.59 9.53 11.94
CA GLU A 20 -2.69 10.44 11.57
C GLU A 20 -4.01 9.67 11.56
N TRP A 21 -5.00 10.20 12.29
CA TRP A 21 -6.27 9.52 12.51
C TRP A 21 -7.45 10.50 12.54
N TYR A 22 -8.65 9.98 12.67
CA TYR A 22 -9.87 10.76 12.77
C TYR A 22 -9.96 11.46 14.14
N SER A 23 -10.43 12.71 14.14
CA SER A 23 -10.59 13.53 15.36
C SER A 23 -11.91 13.30 16.09
N SER A 24 -12.85 12.58 15.45
CA SER A 24 -14.18 12.26 16.01
C SER A 24 -14.58 10.85 15.59
N ASP A 25 -15.46 10.26 16.37
CA ASP A 25 -16.13 9.02 15.99
C ASP A 25 -17.02 9.28 14.80
N ILE A 26 -16.92 8.43 13.80
CA ILE A 26 -17.75 8.54 12.58
C ILE A 26 -18.28 7.16 12.15
N GLU A 27 -19.35 7.18 11.39
CA GLU A 27 -19.85 6.00 10.71
C GLU A 27 -19.88 6.26 9.19
N LEU A 28 -19.32 5.34 8.42
CA LEU A 28 -19.30 5.39 6.97
C LEU A 28 -20.19 4.32 6.38
N GLU A 29 -21.00 4.71 5.42
CA GLU A 29 -21.68 3.78 4.53
C GLU A 29 -20.67 3.04 3.66
N LYS A 30 -21.03 1.84 3.20
CA LYS A 30 -20.16 0.93 2.43
C LYS A 30 -19.30 1.64 1.38
N ASN A 31 -19.93 2.38 0.47
CA ASN A 31 -19.21 3.00 -0.66
C ASN A 31 -18.18 4.05 -0.21
N ALA A 32 -18.49 4.81 0.83
CA ALA A 32 -17.55 5.77 1.40
C ALA A 32 -16.37 5.05 2.07
N ALA A 33 -16.65 4.00 2.84
CA ALA A 33 -15.63 3.20 3.51
C ALA A 33 -14.70 2.48 2.52
N ILE A 34 -15.24 1.91 1.45
CA ILE A 34 -14.45 1.29 0.38
C ILE A 34 -13.57 2.31 -0.33
N ASN A 35 -14.09 3.48 -0.65
CA ASN A 35 -13.28 4.54 -1.27
C ASN A 35 -12.12 4.96 -0.38
N GLU A 36 -12.35 5.18 0.93
CA GLU A 36 -11.26 5.49 1.88
C GLU A 36 -10.21 4.38 1.94
N LEU A 37 -10.65 3.11 2.01
CA LEU A 37 -9.77 1.93 2.00
C LEU A 37 -8.94 1.83 0.73
N LEU A 38 -9.58 1.96 -0.44
CA LEU A 38 -8.93 1.78 -1.73
C LEU A 38 -7.97 2.92 -2.07
N LEU A 39 -8.30 4.13 -1.67
CA LEU A 39 -7.41 5.29 -1.81
C LEU A 39 -6.28 5.30 -0.77
N ASN A 40 -6.32 4.36 0.17
CA ASN A 40 -5.30 4.19 1.22
C ASN A 40 -4.98 5.51 1.94
N ARG A 41 -6.03 6.23 2.30
CA ARG A 41 -5.93 7.50 3.01
C ARG A 41 -5.75 7.22 4.51
N ARG A 42 -6.80 7.40 5.32
CA ARG A 42 -6.79 7.08 6.76
C ARG A 42 -7.12 5.61 7.00
N LEU A 43 -8.05 5.03 6.22
CA LEU A 43 -8.31 3.59 6.28
C LEU A 43 -7.28 2.83 5.46
N THR A 44 -6.65 1.87 6.11
CA THR A 44 -5.65 0.98 5.50
C THR A 44 -6.16 -0.45 5.46
N SER A 45 -5.49 -1.30 4.68
CA SER A 45 -5.87 -2.71 4.55
C SER A 45 -5.48 -3.57 5.75
N HIS A 46 -4.77 -3.02 6.74
CA HIS A 46 -4.38 -3.78 7.91
C HIS A 46 -5.58 -4.46 8.57
N ALA A 47 -5.47 -5.76 8.82
CA ALA A 47 -6.57 -6.54 9.41
C ALA A 47 -6.66 -6.39 10.92
N TRP A 48 -5.56 -6.09 11.58
CA TRP A 48 -5.36 -6.21 13.02
C TRP A 48 -5.91 -5.02 13.86
N ASN A 49 -6.17 -3.85 13.28
CA ASN A 49 -6.79 -2.71 13.99
C ASN A 49 -8.31 -2.65 13.79
N LYS A 50 -8.94 -3.79 13.48
CA LYS A 50 -10.37 -3.89 13.14
C LYS A 50 -11.04 -5.03 13.87
N LEU A 51 -12.28 -4.80 14.27
CA LEU A 51 -13.21 -5.83 14.73
C LEU A 51 -14.25 -6.07 13.65
N TYR A 52 -14.56 -7.32 13.40
CA TYR A 52 -15.44 -7.73 12.31
C TYR A 52 -16.62 -8.51 12.82
N ARG A 53 -17.78 -8.33 12.25
CA ARG A 53 -18.88 -9.27 12.43
C ARG A 53 -18.45 -10.64 11.90
N ARG A 54 -18.67 -11.67 12.70
CA ARG A 54 -18.23 -13.03 12.40
C ARG A 54 -18.85 -13.57 11.11
N ASP A 55 -20.14 -13.29 10.87
CA ASP A 55 -20.89 -13.75 9.69
C ASP A 55 -20.38 -13.14 8.37
N ILE A 56 -19.61 -12.06 8.45
CA ILE A 56 -18.94 -11.43 7.29
C ILE A 56 -17.54 -12.02 7.10
N ILE A 57 -16.69 -11.94 8.12
CA ILE A 57 -15.27 -12.33 7.98
C ILE A 57 -15.11 -13.84 7.71
N SER A 58 -16.01 -14.69 8.24
CA SER A 58 -15.94 -16.13 8.02
C SER A 58 -16.19 -16.57 6.58
N LYS A 59 -16.81 -15.73 5.76
CA LYS A 59 -17.06 -16.01 4.33
C LYS A 59 -15.88 -15.69 3.42
N ILE A 60 -14.90 -14.98 3.93
CA ILE A 60 -13.78 -14.46 3.13
C ILE A 60 -12.48 -14.93 3.75
N PRO A 61 -11.97 -16.08 3.32
CA PRO A 61 -10.74 -16.64 3.89
C PRO A 61 -9.53 -15.79 3.53
N PHE A 62 -8.59 -15.68 4.46
CA PHE A 62 -7.28 -15.12 4.18
C PHE A 62 -6.53 -16.03 3.21
N PRO A 63 -5.93 -15.49 2.14
CA PRO A 63 -5.18 -16.29 1.17
C PRO A 63 -3.90 -16.83 1.81
N GLU A 64 -3.86 -18.14 2.05
CA GLU A 64 -2.72 -18.81 2.67
C GLU A 64 -1.46 -18.72 1.82
N GLY A 65 -0.30 -18.58 2.49
CA GLY A 65 1.02 -18.54 1.83
C GLY A 65 1.25 -17.33 0.91
N LYS A 66 0.38 -16.31 0.94
CA LYS A 66 0.54 -15.09 0.15
C LYS A 66 0.94 -13.92 1.04
N LEU A 67 2.00 -13.22 0.68
CA LEU A 67 2.31 -11.93 1.29
C LEU A 67 1.28 -10.89 0.87
N TYR A 68 1.03 -9.91 1.77
CA TYR A 68 0.02 -8.86 1.58
C TYR A 68 -1.39 -9.41 1.36
N GLU A 69 -1.73 -10.42 2.15
CA GLU A 69 -3.04 -11.07 2.17
C GLU A 69 -4.15 -10.07 2.51
N ASP A 70 -3.88 -9.12 3.39
CA ASP A 70 -4.77 -8.04 3.79
C ASP A 70 -5.12 -7.12 2.59
N ILE A 71 -4.15 -6.76 1.76
CA ILE A 71 -4.40 -6.01 0.53
C ILE A 71 -5.30 -6.80 -0.43
N ARG A 72 -5.13 -8.12 -0.49
CA ARG A 72 -5.87 -9.00 -1.41
C ARG A 72 -7.32 -9.24 -1.00
N MET A 73 -7.62 -9.15 0.29
CA MET A 73 -8.94 -9.56 0.80
C MET A 73 -9.77 -8.42 1.40
N MET A 74 -9.14 -7.37 1.96
CA MET A 74 -9.88 -6.40 2.76
C MET A 74 -10.98 -5.68 1.98
N HIS A 75 -10.76 -5.38 0.70
CA HIS A 75 -11.82 -4.81 -0.14
C HIS A 75 -13.03 -5.75 -0.27
N LYS A 76 -12.81 -7.08 -0.31
CA LYS A 76 -13.90 -8.06 -0.36
C LYS A 76 -14.69 -8.10 0.95
N VAL A 77 -14.02 -7.95 2.09
CA VAL A 77 -14.68 -7.84 3.40
C VAL A 77 -15.57 -6.60 3.44
N PHE A 78 -15.06 -5.46 3.00
CA PHE A 78 -15.82 -4.21 2.97
C PHE A 78 -17.01 -4.27 2.01
N GLU A 79 -16.92 -5.02 0.89
CA GLU A 79 -18.04 -5.24 -0.03
C GLU A 79 -19.25 -5.93 0.63
N HIS A 80 -19.02 -6.75 1.65
CA HIS A 80 -20.06 -7.44 2.40
C HIS A 80 -20.59 -6.63 3.58
N CYS A 81 -20.04 -5.45 3.85
CA CYS A 81 -20.50 -4.56 4.92
C CYS A 81 -21.57 -3.60 4.40
N LYS A 82 -22.44 -3.16 5.31
CA LYS A 82 -23.33 -2.02 5.09
C LYS A 82 -22.70 -0.75 5.67
N LYS A 83 -22.17 -0.85 6.89
CA LYS A 83 -21.65 0.27 7.67
C LYS A 83 -20.36 -0.07 8.38
N VAL A 84 -19.47 0.91 8.43
CA VAL A 84 -18.17 0.84 9.10
C VAL A 84 -18.07 1.94 10.14
N ALA A 85 -17.94 1.57 11.40
CA ALA A 85 -17.68 2.52 12.49
C ALA A 85 -16.18 2.77 12.64
N ILE A 86 -15.81 4.01 12.84
CA ILE A 86 -14.43 4.44 13.07
C ILE A 86 -14.40 5.18 14.40
N SER A 87 -13.70 4.64 15.38
CA SER A 87 -13.46 5.32 16.64
C SER A 87 -12.34 6.33 16.48
N LYS A 88 -12.47 7.50 17.12
CA LYS A 88 -11.41 8.50 17.25
C LYS A 88 -10.23 7.99 18.09
N GLU A 89 -10.47 7.01 18.94
CA GLU A 89 -9.46 6.47 19.85
C GLU A 89 -8.42 5.65 19.11
N GLN A 90 -7.17 5.77 19.57
CA GLN A 90 -6.05 4.98 19.05
C GLN A 90 -5.76 3.84 20.04
N CYS A 91 -6.39 2.68 19.79
CA CYS A 91 -6.39 1.56 20.73
C CYS A 91 -5.43 0.42 20.33
N TYR A 92 -4.78 0.51 19.17
CA TYR A 92 -3.90 -0.54 18.70
C TYR A 92 -2.43 -0.10 18.73
N PHE A 93 -1.61 -0.80 19.54
CA PHE A 93 -0.17 -0.59 19.62
C PHE A 93 0.54 -1.50 18.62
N TYR A 94 1.12 -0.90 17.59
CA TYR A 94 1.90 -1.62 16.58
C TYR A 94 3.38 -1.57 16.95
N TYR A 95 3.88 -2.69 17.50
CA TYR A 95 5.28 -2.83 17.86
C TYR A 95 6.15 -3.07 16.64
N GLN A 96 7.13 -2.19 16.43
CA GLN A 96 8.14 -2.35 15.39
C GLN A 96 9.40 -3.02 15.95
N HIS A 97 9.71 -4.19 15.43
CA HIS A 97 10.94 -4.90 15.75
C HIS A 97 11.90 -4.90 14.55
N SER A 98 13.22 -4.96 14.81
CA SER A 98 14.22 -5.29 13.80
C SER A 98 13.97 -6.73 13.28
N ASN A 99 14.18 -6.97 11.99
CA ASN A 99 14.02 -8.28 11.34
C ASN A 99 12.58 -8.79 11.13
N THR A 100 11.63 -7.90 10.94
CA THR A 100 10.27 -8.28 10.49
C THR A 100 10.23 -8.50 8.97
N ILE A 101 9.16 -9.15 8.48
CA ILE A 101 8.91 -9.33 7.03
C ILE A 101 8.90 -7.97 6.30
N THR A 102 8.40 -6.93 6.95
CA THR A 102 8.31 -5.58 6.40
C THR A 102 9.66 -4.87 6.32
N THR A 103 10.60 -5.21 7.19
CA THR A 103 11.97 -4.62 7.21
C THR A 103 12.95 -5.38 6.29
N THR A 104 12.62 -6.61 5.91
CA THR A 104 13.48 -7.42 5.02
C THR A 104 13.33 -6.95 3.56
N ILE A 105 14.39 -6.32 3.02
CA ILE A 105 14.41 -5.77 1.66
C ILE A 105 14.76 -6.88 0.67
N LYS A 106 13.76 -7.61 0.18
CA LYS A 106 13.89 -8.57 -0.94
C LYS A 106 13.06 -8.12 -2.13
N VAL A 107 13.57 -8.37 -3.34
CA VAL A 107 12.85 -8.05 -4.59
C VAL A 107 11.51 -8.79 -4.64
N GLU A 108 11.49 -10.05 -4.24
CA GLU A 108 10.30 -10.91 -4.22
C GLU A 108 9.18 -10.33 -3.33
N ASN A 109 9.53 -9.77 -2.15
CA ASN A 109 8.54 -9.15 -1.24
C ASN A 109 7.89 -7.93 -1.91
N LYS A 110 8.69 -7.12 -2.62
CA LYS A 110 8.17 -5.94 -3.34
C LYS A 110 7.34 -6.32 -4.57
N ILE A 111 7.72 -7.37 -5.27
CA ILE A 111 6.93 -7.97 -6.35
C ILE A 111 5.60 -8.51 -5.80
N ALA A 112 5.61 -9.16 -4.62
CA ALA A 112 4.39 -9.65 -3.99
C ALA A 112 3.41 -8.53 -3.64
N LEU A 113 3.90 -7.35 -3.21
CA LEU A 113 3.07 -6.15 -2.99
C LEU A 113 2.40 -5.70 -4.31
N ILE A 114 3.17 -5.60 -5.39
CA ILE A 114 2.62 -5.18 -6.69
C ILE A 114 1.56 -6.18 -7.17
N LYS A 115 1.82 -7.48 -7.05
CA LYS A 115 0.84 -8.54 -7.38
C LYS A 115 -0.42 -8.48 -6.50
N ALA A 116 -0.31 -8.07 -5.24
CA ALA A 116 -1.46 -7.87 -4.37
C ALA A 116 -2.32 -6.70 -4.83
N LEU A 117 -1.70 -5.57 -5.19
CA LEU A 117 -2.38 -4.40 -5.74
C LEU A 117 -3.02 -4.69 -7.11
N GLU A 118 -2.35 -5.45 -7.99
CA GLU A 118 -2.92 -5.91 -9.27
C GLU A 118 -4.14 -6.80 -9.08
N SER A 119 -4.08 -7.73 -8.10
CA SER A 119 -5.22 -8.58 -7.76
C SER A 119 -6.42 -7.73 -7.30
N ARG A 120 -6.17 -6.75 -6.42
CA ARG A 120 -7.19 -5.80 -5.97
C ARG A 120 -7.78 -5.02 -7.14
N LEU A 121 -6.96 -4.45 -8.01
CA LEU A 121 -7.41 -3.70 -9.18
C LEU A 121 -8.30 -4.56 -10.07
N LYS A 122 -7.92 -5.82 -10.34
CA LYS A 122 -8.71 -6.76 -11.12
C LYS A 122 -10.08 -6.99 -10.50
N ASP A 123 -10.15 -7.17 -9.18
CA ASP A 123 -11.39 -7.50 -8.47
C ASP A 123 -12.38 -6.32 -8.45
N ILE A 124 -11.89 -5.08 -8.46
CA ILE A 124 -12.74 -3.90 -8.17
C ILE A 124 -12.94 -2.93 -9.33
N LYS A 125 -12.16 -3.00 -10.43
CA LYS A 125 -12.22 -2.04 -11.53
C LYS A 125 -13.61 -1.94 -12.20
N GLU A 126 -14.36 -3.04 -12.23
CA GLU A 126 -15.72 -3.07 -12.79
C GLU A 126 -16.74 -2.48 -11.82
N LEU A 127 -16.53 -2.67 -10.51
CA LEU A 127 -17.43 -2.17 -9.46
C LEU A 127 -17.19 -0.68 -9.16
N TYR A 128 -15.95 -0.22 -9.28
CA TYR A 128 -15.52 1.14 -8.94
C TYR A 128 -14.69 1.79 -10.06
N PRO A 129 -15.23 1.95 -11.28
CA PRO A 129 -14.46 2.46 -12.42
C PRO A 129 -13.92 3.89 -12.21
N LYS A 130 -14.57 4.69 -11.37
CA LYS A 130 -14.15 6.07 -11.08
C LYS A 130 -12.82 6.18 -10.37
N ILE A 131 -12.38 5.12 -9.66
CA ILE A 131 -11.11 5.10 -8.91
C ILE A 131 -10.05 4.19 -9.54
N GLU A 132 -10.30 3.64 -10.72
CA GLU A 132 -9.33 2.79 -11.42
C GLU A 132 -8.00 3.50 -11.65
N ASN A 133 -8.03 4.76 -12.06
CA ASN A 133 -6.83 5.56 -12.29
C ASN A 133 -5.99 5.75 -11.02
N GLU A 134 -6.64 6.00 -9.88
CA GLU A 134 -5.97 6.13 -8.59
C GLU A 134 -5.28 4.81 -8.19
N LEU A 135 -5.91 3.68 -8.44
CA LEU A 135 -5.32 2.38 -8.16
C LEU A 135 -4.15 2.06 -9.10
N ILE A 136 -4.26 2.38 -10.38
CA ILE A 136 -3.15 2.27 -11.33
C ILE A 136 -2.00 3.16 -10.87
N SER A 137 -2.28 4.37 -10.42
CA SER A 137 -1.26 5.29 -9.89
C SER A 137 -0.57 4.73 -8.65
N GLN A 138 -1.31 4.10 -7.73
CA GLN A 138 -0.74 3.44 -6.55
C GLN A 138 0.22 2.32 -6.93
N ILE A 139 -0.12 1.50 -7.93
CA ILE A 139 0.78 0.45 -8.44
C ILE A 139 2.05 1.07 -9.04
N GLY A 140 1.90 2.09 -9.89
CA GLY A 140 3.01 2.81 -10.51
C GLY A 140 3.95 3.45 -9.48
N VAL A 141 3.38 4.09 -8.45
CA VAL A 141 4.14 4.66 -7.32
C VAL A 141 4.84 3.55 -6.54
N SER A 142 4.16 2.47 -6.19
CA SER A 142 4.74 1.35 -5.43
C SER A 142 5.92 0.74 -6.17
N TYR A 143 5.81 0.56 -7.49
CA TYR A 143 6.91 0.09 -8.31
C TYR A 143 8.08 1.10 -8.37
N SER A 144 7.78 2.38 -8.49
CA SER A 144 8.79 3.44 -8.50
C SER A 144 9.55 3.52 -7.17
N LEU A 145 8.85 3.48 -6.04
CA LEU A 145 9.44 3.46 -4.71
C LEU A 145 10.29 2.21 -4.49
N MET A 146 9.85 1.06 -5.00
CA MET A 146 10.65 -0.16 -5.01
C MET A 146 12.02 0.08 -5.66
N LEU A 147 12.07 0.71 -6.83
CA LEU A 147 13.32 0.94 -7.56
C LEU A 147 14.19 2.05 -6.95
N VAL A 148 13.56 3.09 -6.38
CA VAL A 148 14.27 4.29 -5.89
C VAL A 148 14.79 4.10 -4.46
N GLN A 149 13.98 3.59 -3.57
CA GLN A 149 14.27 3.57 -2.13
C GLN A 149 14.99 2.30 -1.66
N ASN A 150 14.94 1.20 -2.43
CA ASN A 150 15.49 -0.06 -1.97
C ASN A 150 16.80 -0.41 -2.68
N ARG A 151 17.77 -0.89 -1.90
CA ARG A 151 19.01 -1.46 -2.42
C ARG A 151 18.88 -2.98 -2.47
N PHE A 152 18.76 -3.51 -3.66
CA PHE A 152 18.73 -4.94 -3.90
C PHE A 152 20.11 -5.47 -4.24
N ASN A 153 20.40 -6.73 -3.90
CA ASN A 153 21.60 -7.39 -4.35
C ASN A 153 21.49 -7.77 -5.85
N LYS A 154 22.64 -7.96 -6.50
CA LYS A 154 22.69 -8.24 -7.94
C LYS A 154 22.02 -9.56 -8.31
N ASN A 155 22.10 -10.57 -7.46
CA ASN A 155 21.53 -11.90 -7.71
C ASN A 155 19.99 -11.85 -7.67
N ASP A 156 19.40 -11.12 -6.69
CA ASP A 156 17.95 -10.94 -6.61
C ASP A 156 17.41 -10.19 -7.83
N ILE A 157 18.15 -9.17 -8.30
CA ILE A 157 17.79 -8.44 -9.52
C ILE A 157 17.87 -9.35 -10.74
N ALA A 158 18.94 -10.14 -10.88
CA ALA A 158 19.11 -11.06 -12.00
C ALA A 158 18.01 -12.11 -12.05
N LYS A 159 17.70 -12.71 -10.91
CA LYS A 159 16.63 -13.71 -10.77
C LYS A 159 15.24 -13.18 -11.15
N ASN A 160 14.96 -11.91 -10.89
CA ASN A 160 13.65 -11.29 -11.13
C ASN A 160 13.62 -10.39 -12.38
N LYS A 161 14.65 -10.44 -13.23
CA LYS A 161 14.88 -9.51 -14.34
C LYS A 161 13.68 -9.38 -15.28
N GLU A 162 13.05 -10.48 -15.66
CA GLU A 162 11.96 -10.47 -16.63
C GLU A 162 10.68 -9.83 -16.04
N VAL A 163 10.35 -10.15 -14.80
CA VAL A 163 9.22 -9.51 -14.08
C VAL A 163 9.45 -8.01 -13.92
N LEU A 164 10.68 -7.61 -13.58
CA LEU A 164 11.03 -6.19 -13.46
C LEU A 164 10.91 -5.45 -14.79
N LYS A 165 11.29 -6.08 -15.91
CA LYS A 165 11.11 -5.51 -17.25
C LYS A 165 9.62 -5.39 -17.63
N GLU A 166 8.82 -6.43 -17.33
CA GLU A 166 7.38 -6.42 -17.55
C GLU A 166 6.72 -5.27 -16.79
N TYR A 167 7.00 -5.11 -15.50
CA TYR A 167 6.46 -4.02 -14.69
C TYR A 167 6.93 -2.65 -15.17
N LYS A 168 8.18 -2.52 -15.63
CA LYS A 168 8.65 -1.28 -16.26
C LYS A 168 7.79 -0.92 -17.47
N ARG A 169 7.55 -1.87 -18.38
CA ARG A 169 6.71 -1.65 -19.57
C ARG A 169 5.25 -1.32 -19.21
N LYS A 170 4.72 -1.93 -18.16
CA LYS A 170 3.32 -1.78 -17.75
C LYS A 170 3.07 -0.51 -16.94
N TYR A 171 3.96 -0.16 -16.03
CA TYR A 171 3.69 0.88 -15.03
C TYR A 171 4.56 2.13 -15.14
N LEU A 172 5.71 2.12 -15.81
CA LEU A 172 6.52 3.33 -16.01
C LEU A 172 6.26 3.97 -17.38
N THR A 173 4.99 4.12 -17.74
CA THR A 173 4.54 4.71 -19.01
C THR A 173 4.22 6.20 -18.87
N SER A 174 4.07 6.89 -20.02
CA SER A 174 3.63 8.29 -20.05
C SER A 174 2.20 8.48 -19.55
N ASP A 175 1.33 7.49 -19.76
CA ASP A 175 -0.07 7.59 -19.30
C ASP A 175 -0.18 7.44 -17.80
N VAL A 176 0.52 6.46 -17.21
CA VAL A 176 0.62 6.34 -15.74
C VAL A 176 1.26 7.58 -15.13
N GLN A 177 2.25 8.20 -15.80
CA GLN A 177 2.84 9.47 -15.38
C GLN A 177 1.80 10.60 -15.30
N LYS A 178 0.94 10.74 -16.31
CA LYS A 178 -0.13 11.76 -16.32
C LYS A 178 -1.12 11.54 -15.17
N ILE A 179 -1.47 10.27 -14.90
CA ILE A 179 -2.35 9.90 -13.80
C ILE A 179 -1.70 10.26 -12.46
N ILE A 180 -0.45 9.86 -12.22
CA ILE A 180 0.28 10.14 -10.98
C ILE A 180 0.40 11.65 -10.73
N ASN A 181 0.69 12.44 -11.76
CA ASN A 181 0.79 13.89 -11.64
C ASN A 181 -0.52 14.54 -11.15
N LYS A 182 -1.68 13.93 -11.45
CA LYS A 182 -3.00 14.44 -11.05
C LYS A 182 -3.47 13.90 -9.69
N THR A 183 -3.07 12.68 -9.33
CA THR A 183 -3.67 11.93 -8.21
C THR A 183 -2.75 11.75 -7.01
N GLN A 184 -1.45 11.95 -7.17
CA GLN A 184 -0.44 11.66 -6.15
C GLN A 184 0.31 12.92 -5.70
N PRO A 185 0.87 12.93 -4.46
CA PRO A 185 1.75 13.99 -4.01
C PRO A 185 2.94 14.20 -4.95
N LYS A 186 3.41 15.44 -5.07
CA LYS A 186 4.56 15.81 -5.93
C LYS A 186 5.80 14.95 -5.70
N GLN A 187 6.06 14.57 -4.46
CA GLN A 187 7.19 13.70 -4.12
C GLN A 187 7.11 12.34 -4.84
N ASN A 188 5.93 11.73 -4.88
CA ASN A 188 5.70 10.46 -5.58
C ASN A 188 5.89 10.62 -7.09
N TYR A 189 5.48 11.76 -7.65
CA TYR A 189 5.71 12.08 -9.05
C TYR A 189 7.23 12.16 -9.38
N TYR A 190 8.02 12.81 -8.53
CA TYR A 190 9.48 12.86 -8.73
C TYR A 190 10.15 11.49 -8.63
N TYR A 191 9.74 10.65 -7.70
CA TYR A 191 10.21 9.27 -7.62
C TYR A 191 9.85 8.47 -8.87
N PHE A 192 8.66 8.70 -9.40
CA PHE A 192 8.23 8.05 -10.64
C PHE A 192 9.09 8.47 -11.83
N ILE A 193 9.36 9.75 -12.01
CA ILE A 193 10.25 10.25 -13.08
C ILE A 193 11.64 9.65 -12.96
N LEU A 194 12.21 9.64 -11.76
CA LEU A 194 13.53 9.07 -11.50
C LEU A 194 13.58 7.58 -11.87
N ALA A 195 12.58 6.82 -11.43
CA ALA A 195 12.47 5.39 -11.75
C ALA A 195 12.28 5.14 -13.24
N ARG A 196 11.46 5.96 -13.92
CA ARG A 196 11.19 5.84 -15.36
C ARG A 196 12.43 6.05 -16.20
N ILE A 197 13.24 7.06 -15.88
CA ILE A 197 14.46 7.40 -16.64
C ILE A 197 15.57 6.40 -16.33
N LEU A 198 15.86 6.16 -15.07
CA LEU A 198 17.05 5.43 -14.61
C LEU A 198 16.79 3.95 -14.28
N GLY A 199 15.51 3.55 -14.13
CA GLY A 199 15.16 2.19 -13.73
C GLY A 199 15.81 1.81 -12.40
N ILE A 200 16.45 0.65 -12.34
CA ILE A 200 17.12 0.14 -11.14
C ILE A 200 18.31 1.01 -10.68
N ARG A 201 18.86 1.83 -11.56
CA ARG A 201 19.96 2.76 -11.22
C ARG A 201 19.47 3.99 -10.45
N SER A 202 18.16 4.22 -10.38
CA SER A 202 17.55 5.35 -9.65
C SER A 202 17.91 5.36 -8.16
N ASN A 203 18.08 4.18 -7.54
CA ASN A 203 18.51 4.09 -6.14
C ASN A 203 19.89 4.73 -5.89
N TYR A 204 20.83 4.56 -6.81
CA TYR A 204 22.15 5.17 -6.67
C TYR A 204 22.07 6.70 -6.65
N ILE A 205 21.33 7.28 -7.60
CA ILE A 205 21.16 8.75 -7.68
C ILE A 205 20.38 9.28 -6.47
N TYR A 206 19.32 8.59 -6.06
CA TYR A 206 18.53 8.96 -4.88
C TYR A 206 19.40 9.05 -3.62
N ARG A 207 20.30 8.10 -3.40
CA ARG A 207 21.20 8.10 -2.24
C ARG A 207 22.26 9.21 -2.30
N LEU A 208 22.80 9.51 -3.48
CA LEU A 208 23.72 10.63 -3.66
C LEU A 208 23.05 11.96 -3.30
N LEU A 209 21.79 12.14 -3.66
CA LEU A 209 21.05 13.35 -3.34
C LEU A 209 20.71 13.46 -1.85
N ARG A 210 20.32 12.35 -1.21
CA ARG A 210 19.95 12.31 0.22
C ARG A 210 21.17 12.47 1.13
N GLY A 211 22.27 11.82 0.83
CA GLY A 211 23.52 11.92 1.62
C GLY A 211 24.17 13.30 1.62
N LYS A 212 23.74 14.22 0.73
CA LYS A 212 24.16 15.64 0.77
C LYS A 212 23.33 16.48 1.77
N ASN A 213 22.15 15.99 2.17
CA ASN A 213 21.26 16.69 3.11
C ASN A 213 21.38 16.19 4.57
N GLU A 214 22.21 15.17 4.80
CA GLU A 214 22.46 14.60 6.15
C GLU A 214 23.87 14.98 6.70
N LYS A 215 24.53 16.01 6.11
CA LYS A 215 25.77 16.61 6.60
C LYS A 215 25.53 17.99 7.16
#